data_2e706cb47a74b906bbea825a84f63413
#
_entry.id   2e706cb47a74b906bbea825a84f63413
#
_cell.length_a   1.000
_cell.length_b   1.000
_cell.length_c   1.000
_cell.angle_alpha   90.00
_cell.angle_beta   90.00
_cell.angle_gamma   90.00
#
_symmetry.space_group_name_H-M   'P 1'
#
loop_
_entity.id
_entity.type
_entity.pdbx_description
1 polymer ?
#
loop_
_entity_poly.entity_id
_entity_poly.type
_entity_poly.pdbx_seq_one_letter_code
_entity_poly.pdbx_strand_id
1 'polypeptide(L)'
;WIPETDGFTLGTQGESNGNGSTFVAWNWDMGGTTASNTNGSITSSVRANTTYGQSIVSYTSNGSTGTIGHGLGAVPDMIIVKTRNHVERWCVFHTGSSNAYIYLNDTFAAETGNADDRFGNNTSVVQPTSSVFTVGQSIDVNGAGSSSINYIAYCFASVTGYSKFGSYSGNGSTTGPVVTLGFSPAFVMVKRTDAVEQWRIFDNTRNPTNPVTRTLNANESNAESDNANNTLNFTSTGFQLTATNGGTNASGGTYIYMAFADTREYAYWYDQSGNNNDWTSEGGLTES
;
A
#
# COMPACT_ATOMS: atom_id res chain seq x y z
N TRP A 1 7.44 -16.00 -13.45
CA TRP A 1 6.63 -16.65 -12.40
C TRP A 1 5.21 -16.88 -12.89
N ILE A 2 4.52 -17.85 -12.33
CA ILE A 2 3.16 -18.28 -12.73
C ILE A 2 2.31 -18.27 -11.45
N PRO A 3 1.13 -17.59 -11.44
CA PRO A 3 0.18 -17.69 -10.32
C PRO A 3 -0.39 -19.12 -10.23
N GLU A 4 -0.53 -19.60 -9.01
CA GLU A 4 -1.17 -20.88 -8.67
C GLU A 4 -2.39 -20.63 -7.78
N THR A 5 -3.13 -21.68 -7.40
CA THR A 5 -4.34 -21.58 -6.57
C THR A 5 -4.04 -21.06 -5.16
N ASP A 6 -2.88 -21.43 -4.62
CA ASP A 6 -2.45 -21.18 -3.25
C ASP A 6 -1.06 -20.52 -3.15
N GLY A 7 -0.57 -19.97 -4.26
CA GLY A 7 0.73 -19.34 -4.33
C GLY A 7 1.17 -18.96 -5.72
N PHE A 8 2.45 -19.14 -5.99
CA PHE A 8 3.05 -18.88 -7.32
C PHE A 8 4.31 -19.70 -7.53
N THR A 9 4.55 -20.10 -8.78
CA THR A 9 5.77 -20.79 -9.22
C THR A 9 6.78 -19.77 -9.74
N LEU A 10 8.03 -19.88 -9.30
CA LEU A 10 9.14 -19.05 -9.76
C LEU A 10 9.92 -19.74 -10.89
N GLY A 11 10.37 -18.94 -11.86
CA GLY A 11 11.34 -19.35 -12.87
C GLY A 11 12.78 -19.34 -12.31
N THR A 12 13.76 -19.22 -13.19
CA THR A 12 15.20 -19.28 -12.87
C THR A 12 15.88 -17.90 -12.84
N GLN A 13 15.11 -16.81 -12.88
CA GLN A 13 15.67 -15.45 -12.87
C GLN A 13 16.27 -15.10 -11.50
N GLY A 14 17.50 -14.58 -11.50
CA GLY A 14 18.25 -14.28 -10.29
C GLY A 14 17.59 -13.26 -9.38
N GLU A 15 16.83 -12.32 -9.94
CA GLU A 15 16.13 -11.27 -9.20
C GLU A 15 14.95 -11.79 -8.34
N SER A 16 14.47 -12.99 -8.61
CA SER A 16 13.33 -13.58 -7.89
C SER A 16 13.57 -15.00 -7.39
N ASN A 17 14.63 -15.68 -7.88
CA ASN A 17 14.96 -17.07 -7.52
C ASN A 17 16.45 -17.38 -7.67
N GLY A 18 17.34 -16.46 -7.29
CA GLY A 18 18.78 -16.65 -7.31
C GLY A 18 19.23 -17.72 -6.31
N ASN A 19 20.08 -18.64 -6.75
CA ASN A 19 20.61 -19.70 -5.88
C ASN A 19 21.37 -19.11 -4.68
N GLY A 20 20.99 -19.51 -3.46
CA GLY A 20 21.59 -19.03 -2.21
C GLY A 20 21.16 -17.62 -1.77
N SER A 21 20.29 -16.94 -2.53
CA SER A 21 19.70 -15.65 -2.16
C SER A 21 18.43 -15.84 -1.32
N THR A 22 18.14 -14.88 -0.44
CA THR A 22 16.90 -14.83 0.34
C THR A 22 15.95 -13.80 -0.26
N PHE A 23 14.66 -14.13 -0.27
CA PHE A 23 13.62 -13.29 -0.86
C PHE A 23 12.46 -13.14 0.12
N VAL A 24 11.71 -12.04 -0.01
CA VAL A 24 10.40 -11.84 0.61
C VAL A 24 9.38 -11.52 -0.46
N ALA A 25 8.17 -12.05 -0.34
CA ALA A 25 7.05 -11.77 -1.21
C ALA A 25 5.84 -11.38 -0.35
N TRP A 26 5.23 -10.25 -0.69
CA TRP A 26 3.96 -9.82 -0.11
C TRP A 26 2.88 -10.03 -1.16
N ASN A 27 1.82 -10.75 -0.80
CA ASN A 27 0.74 -11.12 -1.71
C ASN A 27 -0.59 -10.62 -1.16
N TRP A 28 -1.41 -10.05 -2.03
CA TRP A 28 -2.76 -9.60 -1.72
C TRP A 28 -3.76 -10.34 -2.61
N ASP A 29 -4.82 -10.85 -2.01
CA ASP A 29 -5.93 -11.46 -2.73
C ASP A 29 -6.80 -10.37 -3.35
N MET A 30 -6.78 -10.27 -4.67
CA MET A 30 -7.61 -9.33 -5.45
C MET A 30 -8.99 -9.90 -5.79
N GLY A 31 -9.34 -11.06 -5.28
CA GLY A 31 -10.66 -11.69 -5.47
C GLY A 31 -11.00 -12.01 -6.92
N GLY A 32 -12.24 -12.29 -7.15
CA GLY A 32 -13.04 -12.53 -8.34
C GLY A 32 -12.44 -12.47 -9.75
N THR A 33 -13.27 -12.09 -10.70
CA THR A 33 -12.91 -11.95 -12.11
C THR A 33 -12.73 -10.49 -12.51
N THR A 34 -11.92 -10.23 -13.53
CA THR A 34 -11.79 -8.89 -14.13
C THR A 34 -13.07 -8.53 -14.88
N ALA A 35 -13.59 -7.34 -14.64
CA ALA A 35 -14.79 -6.80 -15.29
C ALA A 35 -14.54 -5.39 -15.85
N SER A 36 -15.29 -5.02 -16.87
CA SER A 36 -15.31 -3.64 -17.36
C SER A 36 -16.04 -2.75 -16.37
N ASN A 37 -15.51 -1.55 -16.12
CA ASN A 37 -16.10 -0.54 -15.25
C ASN A 37 -16.28 0.78 -16.00
N THR A 38 -17.49 1.25 -16.08
CA THR A 38 -17.90 2.48 -16.79
C THR A 38 -18.37 3.59 -15.84
N ASN A 39 -18.11 3.46 -14.52
CA ASN A 39 -18.50 4.49 -13.55
C ASN A 39 -17.74 5.81 -13.74
N GLY A 40 -16.53 5.75 -14.30
CA GLY A 40 -15.76 6.94 -14.64
C GLY A 40 -15.95 7.43 -16.06
N SER A 41 -15.44 8.61 -16.39
CA SER A 41 -15.41 9.13 -17.77
C SER A 41 -14.43 8.36 -18.67
N ILE A 42 -13.48 7.65 -18.08
CA ILE A 42 -12.54 6.74 -18.75
C ILE A 42 -12.92 5.31 -18.34
N THR A 43 -13.31 4.49 -19.30
CA THR A 43 -13.60 3.08 -19.06
C THR A 43 -12.35 2.36 -18.56
N SER A 44 -12.49 1.56 -17.52
CA SER A 44 -11.42 0.75 -16.93
C SER A 44 -11.77 -0.73 -16.92
N SER A 45 -10.73 -1.56 -16.80
CA SER A 45 -10.87 -2.98 -16.46
C SER A 45 -10.46 -3.14 -15.00
N VAL A 46 -11.34 -3.70 -14.17
CA VAL A 46 -11.18 -3.76 -12.72
C VAL A 46 -11.25 -5.19 -12.23
N ARG A 47 -10.34 -5.54 -11.33
CA ARG A 47 -10.45 -6.71 -10.47
C ARG A 47 -10.42 -6.20 -9.02
N ALA A 48 -11.51 -6.43 -8.28
CA ALA A 48 -11.68 -5.89 -6.93
C ALA A 48 -12.04 -6.98 -5.94
N ASN A 49 -11.46 -6.89 -4.75
CA ASN A 49 -11.88 -7.60 -3.55
C ASN A 49 -12.41 -6.59 -2.54
N THR A 50 -13.72 -6.42 -2.51
CA THR A 50 -14.37 -5.45 -1.62
C THR A 50 -14.32 -5.88 -0.15
N THR A 51 -14.17 -7.18 0.14
CA THR A 51 -14.00 -7.69 1.50
C THR A 51 -12.67 -7.23 2.11
N TYR A 52 -11.61 -7.24 1.30
CA TYR A 52 -10.29 -6.79 1.73
C TYR A 52 -9.95 -5.35 1.32
N GLY A 53 -10.91 -4.64 0.71
CA GLY A 53 -10.76 -3.22 0.38
C GLY A 53 -9.65 -2.94 -0.62
N GLN A 54 -9.44 -3.79 -1.62
CA GLN A 54 -8.34 -3.65 -2.58
C GLN A 54 -8.76 -3.97 -4.01
N SER A 55 -8.22 -3.23 -4.98
CA SER A 55 -8.47 -3.49 -6.40
C SER A 55 -7.27 -3.16 -7.29
N ILE A 56 -7.22 -3.85 -8.42
CA ILE A 56 -6.33 -3.54 -9.54
C ILE A 56 -7.18 -3.01 -10.68
N VAL A 57 -6.78 -1.85 -11.19
CA VAL A 57 -7.50 -1.11 -12.22
C VAL A 57 -6.57 -0.84 -13.39
N SER A 58 -6.94 -1.24 -14.59
CA SER A 58 -6.21 -0.88 -15.81
C SER A 58 -7.05 0.02 -16.70
N TYR A 59 -6.44 1.04 -17.29
CA TYR A 59 -7.07 1.98 -18.18
C TYR A 59 -6.10 2.53 -19.22
N THR A 60 -6.63 3.12 -20.27
CA THR A 60 -5.86 3.85 -21.29
C THR A 60 -6.15 5.34 -21.16
N SER A 61 -5.11 6.17 -21.25
CA SER A 61 -5.25 7.62 -21.18
C SER A 61 -6.18 8.17 -22.26
N ASN A 62 -6.86 9.27 -21.93
CA ASN A 62 -7.57 10.09 -22.90
C ASN A 62 -6.91 11.45 -23.11
N GLY A 63 -5.80 11.73 -22.42
CA GLY A 63 -5.03 12.97 -22.51
C GLY A 63 -5.70 14.20 -21.91
N SER A 64 -6.83 14.02 -21.23
CA SER A 64 -7.61 15.09 -20.60
C SER A 64 -8.02 14.67 -19.19
N THR A 65 -8.31 15.64 -18.33
CA THR A 65 -8.86 15.34 -17.00
C THR A 65 -10.02 14.36 -17.09
N GLY A 66 -10.01 13.34 -16.27
CA GLY A 66 -11.02 12.29 -16.29
C GLY A 66 -11.19 11.61 -14.94
N THR A 67 -12.16 10.71 -14.86
CA THR A 67 -12.43 9.88 -13.69
C THR A 67 -12.34 8.40 -14.07
N ILE A 68 -11.83 7.60 -13.15
CA ILE A 68 -11.58 6.15 -13.31
C ILE A 68 -12.40 5.40 -12.27
N GLY A 69 -13.21 4.43 -12.70
CA GLY A 69 -13.90 3.51 -11.79
C GLY A 69 -12.92 2.51 -11.17
N HIS A 70 -12.96 2.36 -9.84
CA HIS A 70 -12.04 1.45 -9.10
C HIS A 70 -12.71 0.21 -8.50
N GLY A 71 -14.03 0.13 -8.49
CA GLY A 71 -14.80 -1.07 -8.13
C GLY A 71 -14.83 -1.45 -6.64
N LEU A 72 -14.29 -0.64 -5.72
CA LEU A 72 -14.24 -0.98 -4.29
C LEU A 72 -15.58 -0.81 -3.56
N GLY A 73 -16.43 0.12 -4.00
CA GLY A 73 -17.63 0.50 -3.25
C GLY A 73 -17.36 1.32 -1.97
N ALA A 74 -16.09 1.54 -1.64
CA ALA A 74 -15.59 2.35 -0.53
C ALA A 74 -14.60 3.38 -1.06
N VAL A 75 -14.40 4.49 -0.35
CA VAL A 75 -13.42 5.51 -0.74
C VAL A 75 -12.01 4.97 -0.57
N PRO A 76 -11.16 4.96 -1.61
CA PRO A 76 -9.77 4.56 -1.45
C PRO A 76 -8.99 5.52 -0.56
N ASP A 77 -8.23 4.99 0.37
CA ASP A 77 -7.28 5.74 1.21
C ASP A 77 -5.91 5.90 0.55
N MET A 78 -5.53 4.93 -0.30
CA MET A 78 -4.28 4.97 -1.06
C MET A 78 -4.51 4.48 -2.49
N ILE A 79 -3.92 5.20 -3.45
CA ILE A 79 -3.95 4.85 -4.87
C ILE A 79 -2.53 4.96 -5.40
N ILE A 80 -2.03 3.90 -6.02
CA ILE A 80 -0.71 3.87 -6.65
C ILE A 80 -0.92 3.71 -8.15
N VAL A 81 -0.50 4.68 -8.95
CA VAL A 81 -0.63 4.66 -10.42
C VAL A 81 0.72 4.49 -11.08
N LYS A 82 0.77 3.63 -12.10
CA LYS A 82 1.96 3.42 -12.92
C LYS A 82 1.58 3.28 -14.39
N THR A 83 2.28 3.99 -15.25
CA THR A 83 2.22 3.73 -16.69
C THR A 83 2.91 2.41 -17.03
N ARG A 84 2.33 1.64 -17.96
CA ARG A 84 2.79 0.29 -18.34
C ARG A 84 3.68 0.27 -19.58
N ASN A 85 3.60 1.30 -20.41
CA ASN A 85 4.30 1.40 -21.70
C ASN A 85 5.15 2.68 -21.85
N HIS A 86 5.35 3.42 -20.74
CA HIS A 86 6.27 4.55 -20.67
C HIS A 86 7.14 4.47 -19.41
N VAL A 87 8.27 5.18 -19.44
CA VAL A 87 9.20 5.27 -18.30
C VAL A 87 8.84 6.49 -17.48
N GLU A 88 7.99 6.29 -16.46
CA GLU A 88 7.55 7.31 -15.53
C GLU A 88 7.64 6.80 -14.08
N ARG A 89 7.39 7.68 -13.12
CA ARG A 89 7.39 7.33 -11.70
C ARG A 89 6.09 6.60 -11.30
N TRP A 90 6.13 5.96 -10.13
CA TRP A 90 4.96 5.39 -9.47
C TRP A 90 4.28 6.49 -8.65
N CYS A 91 3.23 7.08 -9.17
CA CYS A 91 2.54 8.21 -8.55
C CYS A 91 1.55 7.71 -7.49
N VAL A 92 1.61 8.29 -6.29
CA VAL A 92 0.82 7.87 -5.13
C VAL A 92 -0.06 9.01 -4.63
N PHE A 93 -1.35 8.72 -4.49
CA PHE A 93 -2.30 9.44 -3.63
C PHE A 93 -2.38 8.73 -2.29
N HIS A 94 -2.45 9.49 -1.19
CA HIS A 94 -2.68 8.94 0.14
C HIS A 94 -3.54 9.90 0.98
N THR A 95 -4.54 9.36 1.70
CA THR A 95 -5.48 10.16 2.50
C THR A 95 -4.79 11.00 3.58
N GLY A 96 -3.68 10.52 4.16
CA GLY A 96 -2.86 11.26 5.13
C GLY A 96 -2.06 12.42 4.52
N SER A 97 -2.05 12.59 3.20
CA SER A 97 -1.42 13.67 2.45
C SER A 97 -2.30 14.11 1.28
N SER A 98 -3.57 14.31 1.54
CA SER A 98 -4.67 14.38 0.57
C SER A 98 -4.63 15.57 -0.41
N ASN A 99 -3.78 16.56 -0.18
CA ASN A 99 -3.57 17.70 -1.10
C ASN A 99 -2.21 17.65 -1.80
N ALA A 100 -1.56 16.48 -1.78
CA ALA A 100 -0.24 16.27 -2.35
C ALA A 100 -0.20 14.92 -3.07
N TYR A 101 0.85 14.71 -3.86
CA TYR A 101 1.22 13.41 -4.38
C TYR A 101 2.63 13.06 -3.93
N ILE A 102 2.97 11.78 -3.99
CA ILE A 102 4.26 11.23 -3.60
C ILE A 102 4.66 10.21 -4.67
N TYR A 103 5.95 9.93 -4.81
CA TYR A 103 6.43 8.86 -5.67
C TYR A 103 6.90 7.67 -4.84
N LEU A 104 6.37 6.46 -5.13
CA LEU A 104 6.76 5.24 -4.43
C LEU A 104 8.22 4.85 -4.70
N ASN A 105 8.72 5.15 -5.88
CA ASN A 105 10.08 4.83 -6.34
C ASN A 105 11.05 6.00 -6.17
N ASP A 106 10.76 6.95 -5.27
CA ASP A 106 11.60 8.11 -5.01
C ASP A 106 11.64 8.45 -3.52
N THR A 107 12.65 9.24 -3.11
CA THR A 107 12.83 9.72 -1.73
C THR A 107 12.15 11.05 -1.45
N PHE A 108 11.65 11.76 -2.46
CA PHE A 108 11.11 13.10 -2.33
C PHE A 108 10.05 13.22 -1.24
N ALA A 109 9.96 14.40 -0.66
CA ALA A 109 8.83 14.80 0.18
C ALA A 109 7.53 14.81 -0.63
N ALA A 110 6.40 14.88 0.06
CA ALA A 110 5.11 15.07 -0.62
C ALA A 110 5.07 16.43 -1.32
N GLU A 111 4.63 16.43 -2.57
CA GLU A 111 4.59 17.60 -3.42
C GLU A 111 3.17 18.11 -3.58
N THR A 112 2.94 19.38 -3.24
CA THR A 112 1.64 20.05 -3.44
C THR A 112 1.56 20.80 -4.76
N GLY A 113 2.71 21.23 -5.32
CA GLY A 113 2.76 21.85 -6.64
C GLY A 113 2.37 20.87 -7.73
N ASN A 114 1.41 21.27 -8.59
CA ASN A 114 0.86 20.42 -9.66
C ASN A 114 0.21 19.10 -9.18
N ALA A 115 -0.22 19.02 -7.93
CA ALA A 115 -0.93 17.83 -7.44
C ALA A 115 -2.30 17.65 -8.12
N ASP A 116 -2.90 18.74 -8.55
CA ASP A 116 -4.13 18.80 -9.35
C ASP A 116 -3.95 18.25 -10.77
N ASP A 117 -2.74 18.26 -11.34
CA ASP A 117 -2.42 17.60 -12.61
C ASP A 117 -2.37 16.08 -12.48
N ARG A 118 -2.22 15.54 -11.25
CA ARG A 118 -2.14 14.11 -10.97
C ARG A 118 -3.48 13.60 -10.46
N PHE A 119 -3.83 13.91 -9.24
CA PHE A 119 -5.08 13.47 -8.61
C PHE A 119 -6.09 14.62 -8.51
N GLY A 120 -6.37 15.30 -9.62
CA GLY A 120 -7.21 16.47 -9.64
C GLY A 120 -7.74 16.84 -11.01
N ASN A 121 -8.30 18.04 -11.10
CA ASN A 121 -8.96 18.57 -12.30
C ASN A 121 -8.18 19.71 -12.97
N ASN A 122 -6.87 19.79 -12.75
CA ASN A 122 -5.95 20.86 -13.19
C ASN A 122 -6.22 22.24 -12.56
N THR A 123 -7.01 22.30 -11.50
CA THR A 123 -7.23 23.49 -10.69
C THR A 123 -7.22 23.20 -9.20
N SER A 124 -7.55 21.97 -8.82
CA SER A 124 -7.51 21.48 -7.44
C SER A 124 -7.39 19.96 -7.41
N VAL A 125 -6.82 19.43 -6.33
CA VAL A 125 -6.88 18.01 -6.01
C VAL A 125 -8.33 17.62 -5.75
N VAL A 126 -8.79 16.55 -6.39
CA VAL A 126 -10.13 15.99 -6.20
C VAL A 126 -10.03 14.70 -5.42
N GLN A 127 -10.61 14.69 -4.24
CA GLN A 127 -10.61 13.49 -3.40
C GLN A 127 -11.36 12.34 -4.08
N PRO A 128 -10.89 11.08 -3.97
CA PRO A 128 -11.63 9.94 -4.50
C PRO A 128 -12.99 9.80 -3.82
N THR A 129 -13.93 9.20 -4.53
CA THR A 129 -15.25 8.81 -4.01
C THR A 129 -15.32 7.31 -3.81
N SER A 130 -16.46 6.78 -3.39
CA SER A 130 -16.68 5.33 -3.31
C SER A 130 -16.75 4.63 -4.67
N SER A 131 -16.78 5.37 -5.77
CA SER A 131 -16.95 4.82 -7.12
C SER A 131 -15.77 5.11 -8.05
N VAL A 132 -15.18 6.31 -7.95
CA VAL A 132 -14.15 6.79 -8.88
C VAL A 132 -13.04 7.56 -8.17
N PHE A 133 -11.87 7.61 -8.80
CA PHE A 133 -10.84 8.60 -8.54
C PHE A 133 -10.61 9.48 -9.77
N THR A 134 -10.14 10.69 -9.55
CA THR A 134 -9.87 11.66 -10.62
C THR A 134 -8.40 11.63 -11.01
N VAL A 135 -8.12 11.73 -12.31
CA VAL A 135 -6.78 11.88 -12.87
C VAL A 135 -6.73 13.17 -13.69
N GLY A 136 -5.71 13.97 -13.47
CA GLY A 136 -5.43 15.20 -14.23
C GLY A 136 -4.74 14.90 -15.56
N GLN A 137 -3.92 15.83 -16.04
CA GLN A 137 -3.28 15.73 -17.35
C GLN A 137 -1.81 15.29 -17.27
N SER A 138 -1.26 15.02 -16.08
CA SER A 138 0.12 14.56 -15.95
C SER A 138 0.34 13.22 -16.64
N ILE A 139 1.50 13.08 -17.28
CA ILE A 139 1.93 11.81 -17.89
C ILE A 139 2.10 10.69 -16.84
N ASP A 140 2.30 11.03 -15.58
CA ASP A 140 2.37 10.05 -14.47
C ASP A 140 1.07 9.25 -14.32
N VAL A 141 -0.09 9.85 -14.70
CA VAL A 141 -1.41 9.29 -14.43
C VAL A 141 -2.36 9.24 -15.62
N ASN A 142 -2.26 10.16 -16.63
CA ASN A 142 -3.25 10.23 -17.73
C ASN A 142 -2.71 10.85 -19.03
N GLY A 143 -1.44 10.81 -19.29
CA GLY A 143 -0.90 10.93 -20.64
C GLY A 143 -0.71 12.32 -21.23
N ALA A 144 -0.84 13.44 -20.49
CA ALA A 144 -0.45 14.79 -20.93
C ALA A 144 -0.78 15.12 -22.41
N GLY A 145 -2.02 14.92 -22.84
CA GLY A 145 -2.46 15.13 -24.21
C GLY A 145 -2.34 13.91 -25.14
N SER A 146 -1.90 12.75 -24.63
CA SER A 146 -1.84 11.48 -25.37
C SER A 146 -2.98 10.54 -24.97
N SER A 147 -3.59 9.89 -25.96
CA SER A 147 -4.69 8.94 -25.78
C SER A 147 -4.28 7.47 -25.92
N SER A 148 -2.97 7.15 -25.81
CA SER A 148 -2.46 5.78 -26.07
C SER A 148 -1.56 5.24 -24.97
N ILE A 149 -1.47 5.90 -23.82
CA ILE A 149 -0.66 5.43 -22.71
C ILE A 149 -1.51 4.52 -21.82
N ASN A 150 -0.98 3.33 -21.54
CA ASN A 150 -1.66 2.34 -20.70
C ASN A 150 -1.19 2.48 -19.24
N TYR A 151 -2.14 2.48 -18.33
CA TYR A 151 -1.91 2.59 -16.90
C TYR A 151 -2.41 1.38 -16.13
N ILE A 152 -1.85 1.22 -14.95
CA ILE A 152 -2.36 0.36 -13.89
C ILE A 152 -2.45 1.18 -12.60
N ALA A 153 -3.54 1.02 -11.87
CA ALA A 153 -3.70 1.58 -10.54
C ALA A 153 -3.97 0.46 -9.53
N TYR A 154 -3.35 0.57 -8.36
CA TYR A 154 -3.63 -0.25 -7.20
C TYR A 154 -4.35 0.64 -6.20
N CYS A 155 -5.60 0.29 -5.86
CA CYS A 155 -6.45 1.07 -4.98
C CYS A 155 -6.69 0.29 -3.70
N PHE A 156 -6.55 0.97 -2.56
CA PHE A 156 -6.73 0.38 -1.24
C PHE A 156 -7.64 1.26 -0.39
N ALA A 157 -8.63 0.65 0.26
CA ALA A 157 -9.47 1.26 1.28
C ALA A 157 -9.24 0.54 2.61
N SER A 158 -9.32 1.27 3.72
CA SER A 158 -9.20 0.69 5.06
C SER A 158 -10.34 -0.27 5.34
N VAL A 159 -10.02 -1.42 5.94
CA VAL A 159 -10.98 -2.44 6.39
C VAL A 159 -10.74 -2.73 7.86
N THR A 160 -11.77 -2.57 8.68
CA THR A 160 -11.69 -2.79 10.13
C THR A 160 -11.16 -4.20 10.44
N GLY A 161 -10.13 -4.26 11.29
CA GLY A 161 -9.47 -5.52 11.68
C GLY A 161 -8.47 -6.07 10.67
N TYR A 162 -8.38 -5.53 9.46
CA TYR A 162 -7.51 -6.05 8.40
C TYR A 162 -6.50 -5.04 7.87
N SER A 163 -6.92 -3.84 7.48
CA SER A 163 -6.03 -2.84 6.90
C SER A 163 -6.34 -1.44 7.37
N LYS A 164 -5.32 -0.60 7.46
CA LYS A 164 -5.47 0.81 7.79
C LYS A 164 -4.42 1.66 7.11
N PHE A 165 -4.86 2.80 6.61
CA PHE A 165 -4.05 3.84 6.00
C PHE A 165 -4.25 5.12 6.80
N GLY A 166 -3.20 5.88 7.05
CA GLY A 166 -3.30 7.09 7.84
C GLY A 166 -1.98 7.83 7.96
N SER A 167 -1.93 8.74 8.92
CA SER A 167 -0.75 9.56 9.20
C SER A 167 -0.46 9.64 10.69
N TYR A 168 0.78 9.99 11.02
CA TYR A 168 1.19 10.31 12.39
C TYR A 168 2.29 11.40 12.37
N SER A 169 2.50 12.02 13.51
CA SER A 169 3.62 12.94 13.73
C SER A 169 4.69 12.29 14.59
N GLY A 170 5.94 12.38 14.18
CA GLY A 170 7.08 11.93 14.95
C GLY A 170 7.35 12.83 16.15
N ASN A 171 7.87 12.25 17.23
CA ASN A 171 8.24 12.99 18.45
C ASN A 171 9.76 13.01 18.74
N GLY A 172 10.56 12.31 17.91
CA GLY A 172 12.02 12.24 18.07
C GLY A 172 12.47 11.50 19.34
N SER A 173 11.62 10.66 19.93
CA SER A 173 11.89 9.92 21.16
C SER A 173 11.89 8.41 20.93
N THR A 174 12.70 7.67 21.68
CA THR A 174 12.66 6.20 21.73
C THR A 174 11.37 5.66 22.39
N THR A 175 10.64 6.51 23.11
CA THR A 175 9.25 6.29 23.51
C THR A 175 8.37 7.05 22.52
N GLY A 176 8.35 6.57 21.29
CA GLY A 176 7.72 7.24 20.16
C GLY A 176 6.20 7.14 20.17
N PRO A 177 5.54 7.76 19.19
CA PRO A 177 4.10 7.70 19.08
C PRO A 177 3.61 6.26 18.90
N VAL A 178 2.46 5.97 19.50
CA VAL A 178 1.70 4.74 19.28
C VAL A 178 0.65 5.03 18.21
N VAL A 179 0.70 4.25 17.13
CA VAL A 179 -0.27 4.33 16.04
C VAL A 179 -1.29 3.20 16.22
N THR A 180 -2.51 3.55 16.58
CA THR A 180 -3.59 2.59 16.80
C THR A 180 -4.25 2.21 15.47
N LEU A 181 -4.20 0.94 15.13
CA LEU A 181 -4.81 0.34 13.93
C LEU A 181 -6.14 -0.33 14.25
N GLY A 182 -6.29 -0.92 15.43
CA GLY A 182 -7.41 -1.78 15.84
C GLY A 182 -7.12 -3.27 15.59
N PHE A 183 -5.89 -3.61 15.18
CA PHE A 183 -5.42 -4.97 14.95
C PHE A 183 -3.89 -5.03 15.13
N SER A 184 -3.36 -6.24 15.30
CA SER A 184 -1.90 -6.49 15.27
C SER A 184 -1.43 -6.49 13.81
N PRO A 185 -0.49 -5.60 13.42
CA PRO A 185 -0.03 -5.59 12.04
C PRO A 185 0.96 -6.71 11.76
N ALA A 186 0.88 -7.28 10.57
CA ALA A 186 1.90 -8.14 9.99
C ALA A 186 2.83 -7.39 9.03
N PHE A 187 2.32 -6.33 8.41
CA PHE A 187 3.03 -5.49 7.45
C PHE A 187 2.75 -4.02 7.74
N VAL A 188 3.81 -3.22 7.76
CA VAL A 188 3.73 -1.75 7.84
C VAL A 188 4.71 -1.14 6.87
N MET A 189 4.23 -0.23 6.03
CA MET A 189 5.06 0.64 5.19
C MET A 189 4.88 2.10 5.63
N VAL A 190 5.99 2.82 5.79
CA VAL A 190 6.02 4.21 6.28
C VAL A 190 6.75 5.10 5.30
N LYS A 191 6.24 6.30 5.10
CA LYS A 191 6.92 7.37 4.33
C LYS A 191 6.84 8.69 5.07
N ARG A 192 7.98 9.35 5.24
CA ARG A 192 8.02 10.76 5.66
C ARG A 192 7.55 11.66 4.53
N THR A 193 6.65 12.63 4.84
CA THR A 193 6.01 13.48 3.83
C THR A 193 6.55 14.90 3.79
N ASP A 194 7.20 15.37 4.85
CA ASP A 194 7.74 16.74 4.98
C ASP A 194 9.24 16.86 4.68
N ALA A 195 9.91 15.73 4.40
CA ALA A 195 11.34 15.71 4.07
C ALA A 195 11.68 14.55 3.13
N VAL A 196 12.88 14.63 2.55
CA VAL A 196 13.48 13.58 1.72
C VAL A 196 13.86 12.41 2.60
N GLU A 197 13.18 11.27 2.43
CA GLU A 197 13.41 10.01 3.17
C GLU A 197 12.92 8.81 2.35
N GLN A 198 13.35 7.61 2.74
CA GLN A 198 12.99 6.35 2.12
C GLN A 198 11.55 5.94 2.46
N TRP A 199 10.95 5.11 1.59
CA TRP A 199 9.79 4.28 1.91
C TRP A 199 10.26 3.04 2.65
N ARG A 200 10.00 2.93 3.95
CA ARG A 200 10.46 1.83 4.80
C ARG A 200 9.38 0.78 4.99
N ILE A 201 9.76 -0.48 4.78
CA ILE A 201 8.87 -1.63 4.90
C ILE A 201 9.33 -2.52 6.05
N PHE A 202 8.39 -2.84 6.94
CA PHE A 202 8.54 -3.72 8.09
C PHE A 202 7.52 -4.85 8.00
N ASP A 203 7.89 -6.06 8.42
CA ASP A 203 6.95 -7.16 8.54
C ASP A 203 7.36 -8.15 9.65
N ASN A 204 6.39 -8.90 10.16
CA ASN A 204 6.60 -9.87 11.24
C ASN A 204 7.19 -11.20 10.76
N THR A 205 7.25 -11.47 9.47
CA THR A 205 7.87 -12.69 8.92
C THR A 205 9.38 -12.60 8.98
N ARG A 206 9.97 -11.47 8.60
CA ARG A 206 11.42 -11.24 8.71
C ARG A 206 11.87 -10.93 10.13
N ASN A 207 11.02 -10.27 10.93
CA ASN A 207 11.22 -10.02 12.36
C ASN A 207 10.00 -10.50 13.15
N PRO A 208 9.97 -11.75 13.61
CA PRO A 208 8.84 -12.30 14.38
C PRO A 208 8.75 -11.75 15.81
N THR A 209 9.79 -11.08 16.30
CA THR A 209 9.86 -10.52 17.66
C THR A 209 10.22 -9.04 17.63
N ASN A 210 9.67 -8.29 18.59
CA ASN A 210 10.02 -6.88 18.81
C ASN A 210 11.40 -6.70 19.45
N PRO A 211 12.13 -5.63 19.16
CA PRO A 211 11.78 -4.61 18.17
C PRO A 211 11.97 -5.11 16.74
N VAL A 212 11.13 -4.67 15.83
CA VAL A 212 11.29 -4.92 14.38
C VAL A 212 12.38 -3.98 13.86
N THR A 213 13.52 -4.54 13.45
CA THR A 213 14.73 -3.81 13.03
C THR A 213 15.04 -3.93 11.55
N ARG A 214 14.53 -4.99 10.91
CA ARG A 214 14.81 -5.30 9.51
C ARG A 214 13.93 -4.46 8.58
N THR A 215 14.58 -3.67 7.74
CA THR A 215 13.91 -2.79 6.79
C THR A 215 14.29 -3.12 5.35
N LEU A 216 13.32 -3.05 4.47
CA LEU A 216 13.50 -2.90 3.04
C LEU A 216 12.95 -1.53 2.63
N ASN A 217 13.50 -0.96 1.57
CA ASN A 217 13.04 0.32 1.03
C ASN A 217 12.40 0.10 -0.34
N ALA A 218 11.12 0.48 -0.50
CA ALA A 218 10.39 0.26 -1.75
C ALA A 218 10.98 1.05 -2.94
N ASN A 219 11.72 2.10 -2.66
CA ASN A 219 12.31 3.00 -3.66
C ASN A 219 13.79 2.72 -3.96
N GLU A 220 14.36 1.65 -3.44
CA GLU A 220 15.78 1.31 -3.62
C GLU A 220 15.99 -0.17 -3.97
N SER A 221 17.13 -0.45 -4.58
CA SER A 221 17.58 -1.82 -4.88
C SER A 221 18.54 -2.39 -3.81
N ASN A 222 18.72 -1.68 -2.70
CA ASN A 222 19.60 -2.11 -1.62
C ASN A 222 19.07 -3.39 -0.94
N ALA A 223 20.01 -4.20 -0.46
CA ALA A 223 19.67 -5.35 0.38
C ALA A 223 18.99 -4.92 1.69
N GLU A 224 18.35 -5.87 2.36
CA GLU A 224 17.77 -5.69 3.67
C GLU A 224 18.78 -5.08 4.64
N SER A 225 18.34 -4.07 5.38
CA SER A 225 19.11 -3.46 6.46
C SER A 225 18.55 -3.90 7.81
N ASP A 226 19.40 -4.46 8.66
CA ASP A 226 19.09 -4.71 10.07
C ASP A 226 19.72 -3.59 10.91
N ASN A 227 18.91 -2.58 11.25
CA ASN A 227 19.42 -1.34 11.85
C ASN A 227 18.56 -0.88 13.02
N ALA A 228 19.14 -0.89 14.21
CA ALA A 228 18.51 -0.41 15.45
C ALA A 228 18.06 1.06 15.42
N ASN A 229 18.48 1.86 14.45
CA ASN A 229 18.03 3.24 14.28
C ASN A 229 16.68 3.36 13.56
N ASN A 230 16.13 2.28 13.00
CA ASN A 230 14.87 2.26 12.24
C ASN A 230 13.89 1.26 12.86
N THR A 231 13.65 1.35 14.16
CA THR A 231 12.87 0.34 14.86
C THR A 231 11.46 0.79 15.16
N LEU A 232 10.58 -0.19 15.16
CA LEU A 232 9.23 -0.07 15.72
C LEU A 232 8.88 -1.39 16.44
N ASN A 233 7.89 -1.32 17.32
CA ASN A 233 7.27 -2.50 17.92
C ASN A 233 5.90 -2.73 17.30
N PHE A 234 5.59 -3.94 16.86
CA PHE A 234 4.22 -4.35 16.59
C PHE A 234 3.54 -4.65 17.94
N THR A 235 2.31 -4.17 18.08
CA THR A 235 1.50 -4.37 19.28
C THR A 235 0.19 -5.07 18.90
N SER A 236 -0.56 -5.56 19.85
CA SER A 236 -1.86 -6.21 19.60
C SER A 236 -2.89 -5.30 18.92
N THR A 237 -2.69 -3.97 18.97
CA THR A 237 -3.64 -2.98 18.42
C THR A 237 -3.03 -2.00 17.43
N GLY A 238 -1.75 -2.19 17.04
CA GLY A 238 -1.07 -1.27 16.13
C GLY A 238 0.44 -1.37 16.19
N PHE A 239 1.14 -0.25 16.09
CA PHE A 239 2.59 -0.20 16.19
C PHE A 239 3.07 1.02 16.97
N GLN A 240 4.25 0.91 17.59
CA GLN A 240 4.92 2.00 18.29
C GLN A 240 6.30 2.25 17.70
N LEU A 241 6.63 3.51 17.43
CA LEU A 241 7.96 3.92 16.99
C LEU A 241 8.92 3.88 18.20
N THR A 242 10.07 3.21 18.06
CA THR A 242 11.05 3.02 19.14
C THR A 242 12.42 3.58 18.82
N ALA A 243 12.56 4.23 17.65
CA ALA A 243 13.79 4.92 17.24
C ALA A 243 13.56 6.42 17.03
N THR A 244 14.62 7.17 16.91
CA THR A 244 14.62 8.63 16.70
C THR A 244 14.98 9.02 15.25
N ASN A 245 15.09 8.04 14.36
CA ASN A 245 15.53 8.23 12.98
C ASN A 245 14.56 9.09 12.16
N GLY A 246 15.12 9.94 11.30
CA GLY A 246 14.37 10.82 10.41
C GLY A 246 13.35 10.12 9.51
N GLY A 247 13.64 8.91 9.08
CA GLY A 247 12.78 8.11 8.21
C GLY A 247 11.52 7.55 8.87
N THR A 248 11.47 7.51 10.21
CA THR A 248 10.32 6.95 10.93
C THR A 248 9.80 7.84 12.06
N ASN A 249 10.66 8.63 12.76
CA ASN A 249 10.24 9.34 13.97
C ASN A 249 11.05 10.62 14.27
N ALA A 250 11.35 11.45 13.27
CA ALA A 250 11.94 12.78 13.53
C ALA A 250 10.99 13.63 14.37
N SER A 251 11.52 14.45 15.27
CA SER A 251 10.72 15.41 16.04
C SER A 251 9.98 16.38 15.12
N GLY A 252 8.64 16.40 15.21
CA GLY A 252 7.78 17.23 14.37
C GLY A 252 7.64 16.76 12.93
N GLY A 253 8.30 15.65 12.52
CA GLY A 253 8.16 15.08 11.19
C GLY A 253 6.75 14.52 10.96
N THR A 254 6.25 14.63 9.74
CA THR A 254 4.93 14.07 9.35
C THR A 254 5.13 12.82 8.49
N TYR A 255 4.33 11.81 8.77
CA TYR A 255 4.43 10.48 8.15
C TYR A 255 3.08 9.96 7.71
N ILE A 256 3.08 9.25 6.59
CA ILE A 256 1.96 8.40 6.19
C ILE A 256 2.33 6.94 6.36
N TYR A 257 1.32 6.09 6.53
CA TYR A 257 1.51 4.65 6.63
C TYR A 257 0.42 3.86 5.91
N MET A 258 0.81 2.66 5.51
CA MET A 258 -0.05 1.59 5.04
C MET A 258 0.23 0.36 5.91
N ALA A 259 -0.80 -0.23 6.53
CA ALA A 259 -0.67 -1.35 7.45
C ALA A 259 -1.70 -2.44 7.16
N PHE A 260 -1.28 -3.71 7.28
CA PHE A 260 -2.13 -4.88 7.12
C PHE A 260 -1.93 -5.86 8.28
N ALA A 261 -3.04 -6.51 8.69
CA ALA A 261 -3.02 -7.64 9.60
C ALA A 261 -2.55 -8.92 8.89
N ASP A 262 -2.12 -9.89 9.68
CA ASP A 262 -1.93 -11.26 9.22
C ASP A 262 -3.27 -12.01 9.28
N THR A 263 -3.83 -12.32 8.13
CA THR A 263 -5.08 -13.09 8.07
C THR A 263 -4.86 -14.59 8.29
N ARG A 264 -3.61 -15.07 8.32
CA ARG A 264 -3.30 -16.49 8.57
C ARG A 264 -3.67 -16.92 9.98
N GLU A 265 -3.67 -16.02 10.96
CA GLU A 265 -4.14 -16.32 12.31
C GLU A 265 -5.61 -16.77 12.31
N TYR A 266 -6.42 -16.23 11.39
CA TYR A 266 -7.79 -16.67 11.18
C TYR A 266 -7.89 -17.94 10.33
N ALA A 267 -6.95 -18.19 9.41
CA ALA A 267 -6.96 -19.35 8.53
C ALA A 267 -6.76 -20.69 9.28
N TYR A 268 -6.10 -20.68 10.43
CA TYR A 268 -5.96 -21.88 11.28
C TYR A 268 -7.27 -22.30 11.94
N TRP A 269 -8.27 -21.43 12.01
CA TRP A 269 -9.57 -21.70 12.62
C TRP A 269 -10.65 -22.11 11.60
N TYR A 270 -10.35 -21.97 10.31
CA TYR A 270 -11.26 -22.34 9.24
C TYR A 270 -10.88 -23.70 8.63
N ASP A 271 -11.86 -24.57 8.50
CA ASP A 271 -11.69 -25.84 7.82
C ASP A 271 -11.45 -25.63 6.32
N GLN A 272 -10.22 -25.85 5.88
CA GLN A 272 -9.80 -25.73 4.48
C GLN A 272 -10.20 -26.96 3.64
N SER A 273 -10.86 -27.95 4.24
CA SER A 273 -11.31 -29.17 3.52
C SER A 273 -12.52 -28.94 2.61
N GLY A 274 -13.14 -27.77 2.67
CA GLY A 274 -14.37 -27.46 1.95
C GLY A 274 -15.65 -27.99 2.64
N ASN A 275 -15.55 -28.61 3.81
CA ASN A 275 -16.66 -29.16 4.56
C ASN A 275 -17.27 -28.17 5.57
N ASN A 276 -16.72 -26.96 5.65
CA ASN A 276 -17.20 -25.85 6.50
C ASN A 276 -17.28 -26.22 8.00
N ASN A 277 -16.32 -27.01 8.49
CA ASN A 277 -16.21 -27.40 9.91
C ASN A 277 -15.38 -26.36 10.70
N ASP A 278 -15.69 -25.10 10.51
CA ASP A 278 -14.97 -24.00 11.15
C ASP A 278 -15.08 -24.07 12.67
N TRP A 279 -13.97 -23.88 13.36
CA TRP A 279 -13.98 -23.77 14.81
C TRP A 279 -14.44 -22.37 15.21
N THR A 280 -15.53 -22.27 15.92
CA THR A 280 -15.91 -21.05 16.64
C THR A 280 -15.29 -21.06 18.02
N SER A 281 -14.53 -20.04 18.37
CA SER A 281 -13.99 -19.87 19.72
C SER A 281 -15.13 -19.59 20.69
N GLU A 282 -15.54 -20.60 21.43
CA GLU A 282 -16.41 -20.46 22.59
C GLU A 282 -15.56 -20.04 23.80
N GLY A 283 -15.26 -18.74 23.90
CA GLY A 283 -14.76 -18.09 25.12
C GLY A 283 -13.35 -18.46 25.56
N GLY A 284 -12.38 -17.61 25.23
CA GLY A 284 -11.24 -17.37 26.09
C GLY A 284 -10.06 -18.33 25.99
N LEU A 285 -9.66 -18.77 24.81
CA LEU A 285 -8.28 -19.25 24.62
C LEU A 285 -7.37 -18.04 24.45
N THR A 286 -6.73 -17.63 25.54
CA THR A 286 -5.56 -16.75 25.48
C THR A 286 -4.37 -17.57 25.08
N GLU A 287 -3.62 -17.12 24.07
CA GLU A 287 -2.32 -17.69 23.73
C GLU A 287 -1.41 -17.72 24.97
N SER A 288 -0.78 -18.85 25.17
CA SER A 288 0.28 -19.06 26.18
C SER A 288 1.64 -18.72 25.59
#